data_d3fe6294dfa7c127bbd358e6f20b74e7
#
_entry.id   d3fe6294dfa7c127bbd358e6f20b74e7
#
_cell.length_a   1.000
_cell.length_b   1.000
_cell.length_c   1.000
_cell.angle_alpha   90.00
_cell.angle_beta   90.00
_cell.angle_gamma   90.00
#
_symmetry.space_group_name_H-M   'P 1'
#
loop_
_entity.id
_entity.type
_entity.pdbx_description
1 polymer ?
#
loop_
_entity_poly.entity_id
_entity_poly.type
_entity_poly.pdbx_seq_one_letter_code
_entity_poly.pdbx_strand_id
1 'polypeptide(L)'
;MVKKFFLSCAILLILPSLCFSQLTYQVNFSEEELQFQKKGNYDYIQLKKGEVEEEIGKPVLPFRIFNLLIPENKVVDTVLCETENEKLLGNYFICPGFRKEKTDGMPVEDLPAFDSTVYFSDEGYPQEPYKIISSGYLGGSHILSLVLYPLKYFPKSQNLFLNKSLKLTIILKEAPSRKVYPKIGLEEKNRLSAAFLGDLLYNPEELPQCPFNSKYKTQSSEQPIYLVITSEELKNSFVPLIEWKTQKGLRAKIVTTDSI
;
A
#
# COMPACT_ATOMS: atom_id res chain seq x y z
N MET A 1 -74.73 22.09 -0.71
CA MET A 1 -73.32 22.63 -0.83
C MET A 1 -72.42 21.77 0.02
N VAL A 2 -71.77 20.76 -0.57
CA VAL A 2 -70.90 19.81 0.16
C VAL A 2 -69.49 20.15 -0.24
N LYS A 3 -68.65 20.70 0.70
CA LYS A 3 -67.23 20.96 0.50
C LYS A 3 -66.46 19.64 0.65
N LYS A 4 -65.85 19.18 -0.45
CA LYS A 4 -64.89 18.09 -0.46
C LYS A 4 -63.54 18.58 0.04
N PHE A 5 -63.12 18.10 1.20
CA PHE A 5 -61.76 18.24 1.69
C PHE A 5 -60.83 17.22 0.96
N PHE A 6 -59.94 17.72 0.12
CA PHE A 6 -58.86 16.91 -0.40
C PHE A 6 -57.69 16.89 0.62
N LEU A 7 -57.54 15.75 1.29
CA LEU A 7 -56.40 15.50 2.18
C LEU A 7 -55.25 15.01 1.29
N SER A 8 -54.31 15.91 0.95
CA SER A 8 -53.09 15.57 0.23
C SER A 8 -52.10 14.94 1.19
N CYS A 9 -51.97 13.61 1.12
CA CYS A 9 -51.01 12.86 1.89
C CYS A 9 -49.63 12.93 1.17
N ALA A 10 -48.75 13.84 1.61
CA ALA A 10 -47.38 13.91 1.13
C ALA A 10 -46.61 12.72 1.76
N ILE A 11 -46.37 11.68 0.97
CA ILE A 11 -45.47 10.60 1.34
C ILE A 11 -44.05 11.11 1.23
N LEU A 12 -43.44 11.43 2.38
CA LEU A 12 -42.02 11.77 2.50
C LEU A 12 -41.23 10.48 2.34
N LEU A 13 -40.72 10.22 1.15
CA LEU A 13 -39.77 9.13 0.88
C LEU A 13 -38.46 9.45 1.59
N ILE A 14 -38.29 8.93 2.80
CA ILE A 14 -37.02 8.90 3.51
C ILE A 14 -36.16 7.83 2.79
N LEU A 15 -35.38 8.27 1.79
CA LEU A 15 -34.31 7.43 1.25
C LEU A 15 -33.28 7.24 2.36
N PRO A 16 -32.96 5.97 2.76
CA PRO A 16 -31.84 5.74 3.67
C PRO A 16 -30.59 6.24 2.95
N SER A 17 -29.98 7.32 3.46
CA SER A 17 -28.64 7.71 3.02
C SER A 17 -27.72 6.57 3.44
N LEU A 18 -27.26 5.79 2.47
CA LEU A 18 -26.17 4.83 2.66
C LEU A 18 -24.94 5.67 3.04
N CYS A 19 -24.71 5.79 4.34
CA CYS A 19 -23.55 6.50 4.88
C CYS A 19 -22.34 5.60 4.64
N PHE A 20 -21.75 5.67 3.45
CA PHE A 20 -20.46 5.06 3.20
C PHE A 20 -19.42 5.81 4.03
N SER A 21 -18.69 5.10 4.85
CA SER A 21 -17.51 5.65 5.50
C SER A 21 -16.45 5.83 4.41
N GLN A 22 -15.93 7.06 4.26
CA GLN A 22 -14.88 7.36 3.29
C GLN A 22 -13.74 8.12 3.95
N LEU A 23 -12.53 7.90 3.47
CA LEU A 23 -11.34 8.66 3.80
C LEU A 23 -10.94 9.43 2.55
N THR A 24 -10.60 10.70 2.69
CA THR A 24 -10.15 11.54 1.57
C THR A 24 -8.81 12.16 1.91
N TYR A 25 -7.85 12.01 1.00
CA TYR A 25 -6.50 12.57 1.13
C TYR A 25 -6.12 13.33 -0.13
N GLN A 26 -5.44 14.45 0.04
CA GLN A 26 -4.86 15.22 -1.05
C GLN A 26 -3.34 15.12 -0.97
N VAL A 27 -2.72 14.57 -2.00
CA VAL A 27 -1.27 14.41 -2.09
C VAL A 27 -0.75 15.35 -3.14
N ASN A 28 0.13 16.27 -2.72
CA ASN A 28 0.68 17.28 -3.60
C ASN A 28 2.10 16.91 -4.05
N PHE A 29 2.41 17.26 -5.29
CA PHE A 29 3.72 17.10 -5.91
C PHE A 29 4.16 18.43 -6.53
N SER A 30 5.45 18.72 -6.46
CA SER A 30 6.01 19.92 -7.07
C SER A 30 7.10 19.59 -8.07
N GLU A 31 7.36 20.51 -9.00
CA GLU A 31 8.44 20.38 -9.97
C GLU A 31 9.82 20.33 -9.30
N GLU A 32 9.95 20.98 -8.15
CA GLU A 32 11.19 21.00 -7.36
C GLU A 32 11.56 19.64 -6.76
N GLU A 33 10.60 18.72 -6.70
CA GLU A 33 10.82 17.34 -6.27
C GLU A 33 11.35 16.45 -7.42
N LEU A 34 11.31 16.94 -8.65
CA LEU A 34 11.74 16.22 -9.83
C LEU A 34 13.17 16.55 -10.19
N GLN A 35 13.96 15.53 -10.48
CA GLN A 35 15.32 15.66 -11.00
C GLN A 35 15.41 14.96 -12.34
N PHE A 36 15.88 15.70 -13.35
CA PHE A 36 16.02 15.21 -14.72
C PHE A 36 17.49 14.95 -15.01
N GLN A 37 17.79 13.80 -15.58
CA GLN A 37 19.13 13.42 -16.00
C GLN A 37 19.09 12.82 -17.40
N LYS A 38 19.96 13.29 -18.30
CA LYS A 38 20.11 12.69 -19.62
C LYS A 38 21.28 11.71 -19.64
N LYS A 39 21.03 10.49 -20.14
CA LYS A 39 22.07 9.46 -20.35
C LYS A 39 21.92 8.92 -21.77
N GLY A 40 22.90 9.22 -22.63
CA GLY A 40 22.80 8.92 -24.05
C GLY A 40 21.61 9.66 -24.68
N ASN A 41 20.74 8.91 -25.33
CA ASN A 41 19.55 9.45 -25.99
C ASN A 41 18.33 9.51 -25.07
N TYR A 42 18.40 8.96 -23.85
CA TYR A 42 17.26 8.80 -22.96
C TYR A 42 17.28 9.82 -21.83
N ASP A 43 16.06 10.22 -21.43
CA ASP A 43 15.82 11.04 -20.26
C ASP A 43 15.39 10.12 -19.09
N TYR A 44 16.00 10.36 -17.94
CA TYR A 44 15.71 9.69 -16.66
C TYR A 44 15.16 10.70 -15.70
N ILE A 45 14.13 10.30 -14.97
CA ILE A 45 13.47 11.17 -14.01
C ILE A 45 13.52 10.50 -12.64
N GLN A 46 13.88 11.28 -11.64
CA GLN A 46 13.83 10.87 -10.24
C GLN A 46 12.86 11.77 -9.49
N LEU A 47 12.14 11.22 -8.55
CA LEU A 47 11.23 11.93 -7.64
C LEU A 47 11.82 11.89 -6.23
N LYS A 48 11.86 13.01 -5.55
CA LYS A 48 12.31 13.09 -4.16
C LYS A 48 11.43 12.19 -3.27
N LYS A 49 12.07 11.28 -2.52
CA LYS A 49 11.40 10.23 -1.75
C LYS A 49 10.50 9.33 -2.60
N GLY A 50 10.79 9.23 -3.89
CA GLY A 50 10.12 8.31 -4.80
C GLY A 50 11.01 7.13 -5.14
N GLU A 51 10.40 6.14 -5.75
CA GLU A 51 11.02 4.93 -6.28
C GLU A 51 10.73 4.82 -7.77
N VAL A 52 11.37 3.89 -8.44
CA VAL A 52 11.12 3.55 -9.85
C VAL A 52 10.91 2.05 -9.97
N GLU A 53 9.97 1.65 -10.81
CA GLU A 53 9.78 0.25 -11.21
C GLU A 53 10.17 0.12 -12.68
N GLU A 54 11.08 -0.80 -12.99
CA GLU A 54 11.52 -1.07 -14.35
C GLU A 54 10.71 -2.24 -14.92
N GLU A 55 9.55 -1.96 -15.50
CA GLU A 55 8.82 -2.95 -16.31
C GLU A 55 9.43 -2.97 -17.71
N ILE A 56 9.77 -4.19 -18.20
CA ILE A 56 10.44 -4.36 -19.49
C ILE A 56 9.62 -3.72 -20.61
N GLY A 57 10.27 -2.85 -21.38
CA GLY A 57 9.70 -2.18 -22.55
C GLY A 57 8.79 -1.00 -22.25
N LYS A 58 8.41 -0.75 -20.99
CA LYS A 58 7.56 0.38 -20.61
C LYS A 58 8.36 1.57 -20.14
N PRO A 59 7.86 2.83 -20.26
CA PRO A 59 8.55 4.01 -19.78
C PRO A 59 8.84 3.93 -18.27
N VAL A 60 10.09 4.14 -17.87
CA VAL A 60 10.51 4.15 -16.46
C VAL A 60 10.14 5.49 -15.85
N LEU A 61 9.06 5.52 -15.10
CA LEU A 61 8.58 6.70 -14.41
C LEU A 61 8.68 6.52 -12.89
N PRO A 62 9.05 7.60 -12.15
CA PRO A 62 9.07 7.53 -10.71
C PRO A 62 7.68 7.58 -10.11
N PHE A 63 7.53 6.92 -8.95
CA PHE A 63 6.32 6.89 -8.16
C PHE A 63 6.63 7.09 -6.67
N ARG A 64 5.59 7.29 -5.88
CA ARG A 64 5.69 7.32 -4.41
C ARG A 64 4.78 6.28 -3.79
N ILE A 65 5.32 5.56 -2.81
CA ILE A 65 4.52 4.64 -1.99
C ILE A 65 3.72 5.46 -0.98
N PHE A 66 2.45 5.10 -0.83
CA PHE A 66 1.49 5.75 0.03
C PHE A 66 0.78 4.71 0.88
N ASN A 67 1.11 4.66 2.16
CA ASN A 67 0.55 3.69 3.10
C ASN A 67 -0.45 4.37 4.02
N LEU A 68 -1.65 3.82 4.08
CA LEU A 68 -2.75 4.33 4.89
C LEU A 68 -3.17 3.32 5.93
N LEU A 69 -3.35 3.79 7.15
CA LEU A 69 -4.05 3.03 8.18
C LEU A 69 -5.55 3.05 7.88
N ILE A 70 -6.13 1.86 7.84
CA ILE A 70 -7.57 1.69 7.68
C ILE A 70 -8.20 1.51 9.07
N PRO A 71 -9.29 2.21 9.39
CA PRO A 71 -9.96 2.11 10.67
C PRO A 71 -10.34 0.68 11.04
N GLU A 72 -10.37 0.39 12.34
CA GLU A 72 -10.81 -0.91 12.85
C GLU A 72 -12.23 -1.24 12.37
N ASN A 73 -12.48 -2.51 12.10
CA ASN A 73 -13.75 -3.04 11.58
C ASN A 73 -14.15 -2.53 10.20
N LYS A 74 -13.22 -1.91 9.47
CA LYS A 74 -13.43 -1.50 8.08
C LYS A 74 -12.48 -2.24 7.15
N VAL A 75 -12.96 -2.42 5.91
CA VAL A 75 -12.13 -2.88 4.79
C VAL A 75 -12.34 -1.95 3.60
N VAL A 76 -11.34 -1.88 2.76
CA VAL A 76 -11.40 -1.08 1.54
C VAL A 76 -12.37 -1.75 0.57
N ASP A 77 -13.32 -0.97 0.09
CA ASP A 77 -14.25 -1.36 -0.97
C ASP A 77 -13.73 -0.88 -2.32
N THR A 78 -13.50 0.42 -2.44
CA THR A 78 -13.07 1.05 -3.68
C THR A 78 -12.10 2.18 -3.38
N VAL A 79 -11.12 2.37 -4.26
CA VAL A 79 -10.23 3.53 -4.27
C VAL A 79 -10.50 4.31 -5.54
N LEU A 80 -10.74 5.61 -5.38
CA LEU A 80 -10.88 6.57 -6.49
C LEU A 80 -9.72 7.56 -6.39
N CYS A 81 -9.18 7.95 -7.54
CA CYS A 81 -8.13 8.97 -7.62
C CYS A 81 -8.48 9.98 -8.70
N GLU A 82 -8.59 11.24 -8.31
CA GLU A 82 -8.78 12.35 -9.21
C GLU A 82 -7.46 13.12 -9.33
N THR A 83 -7.11 13.51 -10.56
CA THR A 83 -5.92 14.33 -10.82
C THR A 83 -6.34 15.79 -10.97
N GLU A 84 -5.60 16.68 -10.34
CA GLU A 84 -5.86 18.11 -10.40
C GLU A 84 -4.57 18.87 -10.75
N ASN A 85 -4.73 20.02 -11.42
CA ASN A 85 -3.62 20.94 -11.73
C ASN A 85 -2.51 20.27 -12.57
N GLU A 86 -2.91 19.62 -13.68
CA GLU A 86 -1.96 19.03 -14.63
C GLU A 86 -1.13 20.13 -15.31
N LYS A 87 0.19 19.92 -15.37
CA LYS A 87 1.13 20.84 -16.00
C LYS A 87 2.02 20.09 -16.98
N LEU A 88 2.07 20.57 -18.24
CA LEU A 88 3.04 20.11 -19.21
C LEU A 88 4.46 20.55 -18.78
N LEU A 89 5.38 19.60 -18.63
CA LEU A 89 6.77 19.83 -18.28
C LEU A 89 7.64 20.01 -19.53
N GLY A 90 7.26 19.42 -20.65
CA GLY A 90 8.00 19.48 -21.92
C GLY A 90 8.02 18.14 -22.64
N ASN A 91 8.96 18.02 -23.57
CA ASN A 91 9.19 16.83 -24.38
C ASN A 91 10.40 16.07 -23.85
N TYR A 92 10.21 14.78 -23.60
CA TYR A 92 11.23 13.89 -23.04
C TYR A 92 11.22 12.54 -23.75
N PHE A 93 12.37 11.94 -23.94
CA PHE A 93 12.47 10.58 -24.44
C PHE A 93 12.82 9.64 -23.30
N ILE A 94 11.77 9.20 -22.59
CA ILE A 94 11.92 8.39 -21.36
C ILE A 94 12.48 7.02 -21.72
N CYS A 95 13.47 6.57 -20.94
CA CYS A 95 14.06 5.25 -21.10
C CYS A 95 13.02 4.15 -20.85
N PRO A 96 12.89 3.14 -21.72
CA PRO A 96 12.12 1.95 -21.41
C PRO A 96 12.86 1.09 -20.39
N GLY A 97 12.12 0.39 -19.55
CA GLY A 97 12.67 -0.59 -18.62
C GLY A 97 13.32 -1.75 -19.37
N PHE A 98 14.45 -2.23 -18.88
CA PHE A 98 15.17 -3.37 -19.42
C PHE A 98 15.71 -4.26 -18.32
N ARG A 99 15.76 -5.56 -18.58
CA ARG A 99 16.33 -6.50 -17.63
C ARG A 99 17.86 -6.50 -17.77
N LYS A 100 18.57 -6.20 -16.70
CA LYS A 100 20.01 -6.44 -16.60
C LYS A 100 20.21 -7.90 -16.18
N GLU A 101 20.20 -8.83 -17.12
CA GLU A 101 20.63 -10.20 -16.81
C GLU A 101 22.15 -10.22 -16.71
N LYS A 102 22.65 -10.52 -15.53
CA LYS A 102 24.03 -10.95 -15.37
C LYS A 102 24.08 -12.42 -15.82
N THR A 103 24.28 -12.63 -17.10
CA THR A 103 24.67 -13.96 -17.59
C THR A 103 26.18 -14.06 -17.45
N ASP A 104 26.68 -15.16 -16.89
CA ASP A 104 28.09 -15.43 -16.57
C ASP A 104 29.06 -14.85 -17.61
N GLY A 105 29.67 -13.71 -17.31
CA GLY A 105 30.88 -13.21 -17.92
C GLY A 105 30.79 -12.51 -19.26
N MET A 106 29.63 -12.36 -19.89
CA MET A 106 29.45 -11.55 -21.10
C MET A 106 28.63 -10.29 -20.83
N PRO A 107 29.13 -9.09 -21.22
CA PRO A 107 28.30 -7.89 -21.19
C PRO A 107 27.24 -8.04 -22.28
N VAL A 108 26.01 -8.37 -21.90
CA VAL A 108 24.87 -8.25 -22.80
C VAL A 108 24.51 -6.75 -22.78
N GLU A 109 24.86 -6.03 -23.83
CA GLU A 109 24.24 -4.75 -24.15
C GLU A 109 22.80 -5.04 -24.63
N ASP A 110 21.91 -5.33 -23.72
CA ASP A 110 20.49 -5.36 -24.05
C ASP A 110 20.05 -3.95 -24.40
N LEU A 111 19.91 -3.71 -25.70
CA LEU A 111 19.24 -2.51 -26.19
C LEU A 111 17.83 -2.52 -25.61
N PRO A 112 17.37 -1.43 -25.01
CA PRO A 112 16.03 -1.37 -24.45
C PRO A 112 15.00 -1.65 -25.54
N ALA A 113 14.29 -2.76 -25.41
CA ALA A 113 13.18 -3.11 -26.30
C ALA A 113 11.96 -2.26 -25.92
N PHE A 114 11.37 -1.58 -26.90
CA PHE A 114 10.15 -0.81 -26.67
C PHE A 114 8.94 -1.72 -26.73
N ASP A 115 8.03 -1.59 -25.77
CA ASP A 115 6.68 -2.13 -25.90
C ASP A 115 5.91 -1.26 -26.89
N SER A 116 5.67 -1.82 -28.09
CA SER A 116 5.01 -1.10 -29.18
C SER A 116 3.58 -0.68 -28.84
N THR A 117 2.91 -1.43 -27.95
CA THR A 117 1.54 -1.12 -27.53
C THR A 117 1.48 0.14 -26.66
N VAL A 118 2.57 0.46 -25.97
CA VAL A 118 2.71 1.67 -25.14
C VAL A 118 3.33 2.81 -25.94
N TYR A 119 4.48 2.57 -26.62
CA TYR A 119 5.25 3.65 -27.24
C TYR A 119 4.63 4.22 -28.51
N PHE A 120 3.78 3.47 -29.21
CA PHE A 120 3.06 3.97 -30.39
C PHE A 120 1.59 4.29 -30.13
N SER A 121 1.16 4.19 -28.87
CA SER A 121 -0.18 4.59 -28.44
C SER A 121 -0.30 6.11 -28.31
N ASP A 122 -1.50 6.63 -28.56
CA ASP A 122 -1.87 8.00 -28.21
C ASP A 122 -2.30 8.14 -26.74
N GLU A 123 -2.38 7.02 -26.01
CA GLU A 123 -2.73 7.00 -24.59
C GLU A 123 -1.54 7.36 -23.70
N GLY A 124 -1.84 8.02 -22.58
CA GLY A 124 -0.83 8.36 -21.58
C GLY A 124 -0.48 7.16 -20.70
N TYR A 125 0.80 7.05 -20.34
CA TYR A 125 1.32 6.05 -19.41
C TYR A 125 1.81 6.72 -18.12
N PRO A 126 1.49 6.16 -16.92
CA PRO A 126 0.57 5.06 -16.70
C PRO A 126 -0.87 5.45 -17.03
N GLN A 127 -1.73 4.48 -17.28
CA GLN A 127 -3.16 4.74 -17.58
C GLN A 127 -3.86 5.33 -16.35
N GLU A 128 -3.60 4.74 -15.18
CA GLU A 128 -4.16 5.20 -13.91
C GLU A 128 -3.10 5.92 -13.07
N PRO A 129 -3.46 6.99 -12.35
CA PRO A 129 -2.53 7.74 -11.50
C PRO A 129 -2.16 7.00 -10.21
N TYR A 130 -2.73 5.83 -9.94
CA TYR A 130 -2.44 5.01 -8.79
C TYR A 130 -2.52 3.52 -9.10
N LYS A 131 -1.91 2.70 -8.23
CA LYS A 131 -2.00 1.24 -8.26
C LYS A 131 -2.07 0.73 -6.83
N ILE A 132 -3.01 -0.16 -6.51
CA ILE A 132 -3.06 -0.83 -5.22
C ILE A 132 -1.98 -1.91 -5.20
N ILE A 133 -1.05 -1.85 -4.23
CA ILE A 133 -0.04 -2.88 -4.02
C ILE A 133 -0.60 -3.98 -3.14
N SER A 134 -1.15 -3.58 -2.00
CA SER A 134 -1.67 -4.53 -1.01
C SER A 134 -2.68 -3.88 -0.09
N SER A 135 -3.54 -4.72 0.50
CA SER A 135 -4.38 -4.38 1.63
C SER A 135 -4.28 -5.53 2.63
N GLY A 136 -3.66 -5.29 3.78
CA GLY A 136 -3.33 -6.35 4.72
C GLY A 136 -3.06 -5.86 6.13
N TYR A 137 -2.64 -6.78 7.01
CA TYR A 137 -2.41 -6.49 8.42
C TYR A 137 -0.95 -6.56 8.78
N LEU A 138 -0.44 -5.51 9.42
CA LEU A 138 0.90 -5.45 9.99
C LEU A 138 0.79 -5.06 11.47
N GLY A 139 1.29 -5.92 12.36
CA GLY A 139 1.19 -5.70 13.81
C GLY A 139 -0.25 -5.57 14.33
N GLY A 140 -1.24 -6.11 13.60
CA GLY A 140 -2.66 -6.01 13.92
C GLY A 140 -3.34 -4.74 13.37
N SER A 141 -2.60 -3.83 12.76
CA SER A 141 -3.12 -2.66 12.07
C SER A 141 -3.40 -2.99 10.60
N HIS A 142 -4.57 -2.61 10.10
CA HIS A 142 -4.91 -2.81 8.69
C HIS A 142 -4.31 -1.69 7.86
N ILE A 143 -3.47 -2.03 6.89
CA ILE A 143 -2.74 -1.07 6.05
C ILE A 143 -3.13 -1.28 4.59
N LEU A 144 -3.49 -0.18 3.93
CA LEU A 144 -3.63 -0.10 2.48
C LEU A 144 -2.36 0.54 1.92
N SER A 145 -1.67 -0.18 1.04
CA SER A 145 -0.48 0.33 0.34
C SER A 145 -0.81 0.61 -1.11
N LEU A 146 -0.52 1.84 -1.53
CA LEU A 146 -0.74 2.35 -2.87
C LEU A 146 0.57 2.84 -3.47
N VAL A 147 0.70 2.74 -4.78
CA VAL A 147 1.65 3.50 -5.57
C VAL A 147 0.92 4.69 -6.18
N LEU A 148 1.50 5.87 -6.10
CA LEU A 148 1.00 7.09 -6.71
C LEU A 148 1.96 7.55 -7.80
N TYR A 149 1.44 7.74 -9.01
CA TYR A 149 2.19 8.22 -10.16
C TYR A 149 1.87 9.70 -10.40
N PRO A 150 2.76 10.63 -10.00
CA PRO A 150 2.53 12.05 -10.26
C PRO A 150 2.73 12.42 -11.72
N LEU A 151 3.44 11.59 -12.49
CA LEU A 151 3.76 11.85 -13.88
C LEU A 151 2.87 11.04 -14.82
N LYS A 152 2.45 11.68 -15.90
CA LYS A 152 1.79 11.06 -17.05
C LYS A 152 2.57 11.36 -18.31
N TYR A 153 3.00 10.33 -19.00
CA TYR A 153 3.83 10.43 -20.19
C TYR A 153 3.07 9.95 -21.42
N PHE A 154 3.14 10.70 -22.50
CA PHE A 154 2.58 10.33 -23.80
C PHE A 154 3.74 9.99 -24.74
N PRO A 155 4.10 8.70 -24.90
CA PRO A 155 5.34 8.32 -25.57
C PRO A 155 5.42 8.76 -27.03
N LYS A 156 4.32 8.66 -27.78
CA LYS A 156 4.27 9.03 -29.18
C LYS A 156 4.54 10.52 -29.43
N SER A 157 4.04 11.40 -28.58
CA SER A 157 4.29 12.84 -28.66
C SER A 157 5.47 13.29 -27.80
N GLN A 158 6.02 12.37 -26.97
CA GLN A 158 7.07 12.62 -25.98
C GLN A 158 6.68 13.66 -24.91
N ASN A 159 5.41 13.97 -24.80
CA ASN A 159 4.93 14.94 -23.81
C ASN A 159 4.88 14.31 -22.43
N LEU A 160 5.45 15.05 -21.46
CA LEU A 160 5.42 14.68 -20.05
C LEU A 160 4.61 15.69 -19.25
N PHE A 161 3.66 15.21 -18.47
CA PHE A 161 2.82 16.02 -17.61
C PHE A 161 3.07 15.67 -16.14
N LEU A 162 2.97 16.69 -15.29
CA LEU A 162 2.95 16.56 -13.84
C LEU A 162 1.55 16.83 -13.33
N ASN A 163 0.94 15.87 -12.65
CA ASN A 163 -0.24 16.07 -11.83
C ASN A 163 0.21 16.65 -10.49
N LYS A 164 -0.02 17.95 -10.28
CA LYS A 164 0.43 18.64 -9.06
C LYS A 164 -0.32 18.22 -7.82
N SER A 165 -1.52 17.68 -7.99
CA SER A 165 -2.36 17.18 -6.90
C SER A 165 -3.08 15.91 -7.31
N LEU A 166 -3.02 14.92 -6.44
CA LEU A 166 -3.80 13.68 -6.53
C LEU A 166 -4.76 13.63 -5.32
N LYS A 167 -6.06 13.63 -5.61
CA LYS A 167 -7.09 13.49 -4.59
C LYS A 167 -7.57 12.03 -4.53
N LEU A 168 -7.22 11.38 -3.44
CA LEU A 168 -7.59 9.99 -3.16
C LEU A 168 -8.87 9.95 -2.33
N THR A 169 -9.84 9.17 -2.76
CA THR A 169 -11.04 8.84 -1.98
C THR A 169 -11.11 7.33 -1.79
N ILE A 170 -10.98 6.90 -0.55
CA ILE A 170 -11.04 5.49 -0.16
C ILE A 170 -12.42 5.22 0.43
N ILE A 171 -13.22 4.46 -0.29
CA ILE A 171 -14.55 4.03 0.14
C ILE A 171 -14.38 2.76 0.98
N LEU A 172 -14.95 2.80 2.18
CA LEU A 172 -14.84 1.74 3.16
C LEU A 172 -16.19 1.06 3.36
N LYS A 173 -16.15 -0.25 3.61
CA LYS A 173 -17.30 -1.04 4.06
C LYS A 173 -17.01 -1.73 5.39
N GLU A 174 -18.05 -2.19 6.05
CA GLU A 174 -17.90 -2.98 7.28
C GLU A 174 -17.10 -4.26 6.99
N ALA A 175 -16.11 -4.50 7.84
CA ALA A 175 -15.39 -5.76 7.79
C ALA A 175 -16.31 -6.91 8.18
N PRO A 176 -16.24 -8.07 7.54
CA PRO A 176 -16.94 -9.26 8.02
C PRO A 176 -16.48 -9.55 9.46
N SER A 177 -17.42 -9.94 10.31
CA SER A 177 -17.16 -10.21 11.73
C SER A 177 -15.96 -11.13 11.89
N ARG A 178 -14.83 -10.57 12.29
CA ARG A 178 -13.61 -11.32 12.54
C ARG A 178 -13.56 -11.64 14.03
N LYS A 179 -13.25 -12.89 14.37
CA LYS A 179 -12.92 -13.24 15.76
C LYS A 179 -11.72 -12.40 16.15
N VAL A 180 -11.92 -11.40 16.98
CA VAL A 180 -10.84 -10.60 17.54
C VAL A 180 -10.12 -11.48 18.55
N TYR A 181 -8.98 -12.02 18.16
CA TYR A 181 -8.11 -12.64 19.14
C TYR A 181 -7.46 -11.51 19.98
N PRO A 182 -7.47 -11.64 21.32
CA PRO A 182 -6.82 -10.63 22.15
C PRO A 182 -5.36 -10.47 21.69
N LYS A 183 -4.94 -9.24 21.46
CA LYS A 183 -3.54 -8.92 21.13
C LYS A 183 -2.69 -9.22 22.38
N ILE A 184 -2.23 -10.45 22.52
CA ILE A 184 -1.26 -10.82 23.55
C ILE A 184 0.10 -10.36 23.02
N GLY A 185 0.47 -9.13 23.33
CA GLY A 185 1.75 -8.57 22.93
C GLY A 185 2.45 -7.92 24.11
N LEU A 186 3.72 -8.18 24.24
CA LEU A 186 4.61 -7.47 25.14
C LEU A 186 4.53 -5.97 24.83
N GLU A 187 4.39 -5.13 25.83
CA GLU A 187 4.27 -3.65 25.72
C GLU A 187 5.39 -3.04 24.86
N GLU A 188 6.59 -3.57 24.96
CA GLU A 188 7.76 -3.14 24.19
C GLU A 188 7.62 -3.45 22.69
N LYS A 189 7.07 -4.61 22.31
CA LYS A 189 6.82 -4.97 20.91
C LYS A 189 5.75 -4.07 20.30
N ASN A 190 4.73 -3.71 21.06
CA ASN A 190 3.69 -2.77 20.60
C ASN A 190 4.26 -1.36 20.42
N ARG A 191 5.18 -0.92 21.29
CA ARG A 191 5.84 0.39 21.17
C ARG A 191 6.76 0.46 19.95
N LEU A 192 7.55 -0.58 19.69
CA LEU A 192 8.41 -0.67 18.51
C LEU A 192 7.58 -0.73 17.23
N SER A 193 6.48 -1.50 17.24
CA SER A 193 5.57 -1.56 16.09
C SER A 193 4.89 -0.22 15.83
N ALA A 194 4.46 0.51 16.86
CA ALA A 194 3.85 1.82 16.73
C ALA A 194 4.84 2.87 16.18
N ALA A 195 6.10 2.86 16.65
CA ALA A 195 7.14 3.74 16.12
C ALA A 195 7.43 3.44 14.65
N PHE A 196 7.59 2.16 14.29
CA PHE A 196 7.80 1.76 12.90
C PHE A 196 6.62 2.13 12.00
N LEU A 197 5.39 1.92 12.47
CA LEU A 197 4.18 2.30 11.73
C LEU A 197 4.05 3.82 11.60
N GLY A 198 4.47 4.58 12.62
CA GLY A 198 4.46 6.04 12.58
C GLY A 198 5.32 6.61 11.45
N ASP A 199 6.47 5.98 11.17
CA ASP A 199 7.36 6.38 10.07
C ASP A 199 6.88 5.89 8.70
N LEU A 200 6.09 4.81 8.67
CA LEU A 200 5.62 4.16 7.46
C LEU A 200 4.34 4.79 6.91
N LEU A 201 3.44 5.22 7.80
CA LEU A 201 2.09 5.65 7.46
C LEU A 201 2.04 7.13 7.06
N TYR A 202 1.12 7.44 6.16
CA TYR A 202 0.80 8.82 5.80
C TYR A 202 -0.12 9.49 6.86
N ASN A 203 -0.95 8.70 7.53
CA ASN A 203 -1.88 9.13 8.59
C ASN A 203 -1.55 8.49 9.95
N PRO A 204 -0.33 8.71 10.50
CA PRO A 204 0.10 8.08 11.75
C PRO A 204 -0.73 8.53 12.95
N GLU A 205 -1.40 9.69 12.89
CA GLU A 205 -2.28 10.22 13.92
C GLU A 205 -3.51 9.35 14.17
N GLU A 206 -3.90 8.55 13.18
CA GLU A 206 -5.00 7.59 13.30
C GLU A 206 -4.57 6.26 13.96
N LEU A 207 -3.28 6.09 14.24
CA LEU A 207 -2.83 4.95 15.04
C LEU A 207 -3.53 5.02 16.41
N PRO A 208 -4.16 3.94 16.86
CA PRO A 208 -4.74 3.89 18.19
C PRO A 208 -3.66 4.33 19.18
N GLN A 209 -3.84 5.49 19.79
CA GLN A 209 -3.07 5.82 20.97
C GLN A 209 -3.43 4.74 21.97
N CYS A 210 -2.55 3.75 22.14
CA CYS A 210 -2.74 2.78 23.20
C CYS A 210 -2.83 3.58 24.50
N PRO A 211 -4.03 3.79 25.06
CA PRO A 211 -4.09 4.27 26.42
C PRO A 211 -3.40 3.16 27.22
N PHE A 212 -2.33 3.51 27.87
CA PHE A 212 -1.66 2.68 28.86
C PHE A 212 -2.65 2.41 30.02
N ASN A 213 -3.75 1.72 29.72
CA ASN A 213 -4.62 1.17 30.71
C ASN A 213 -4.02 -0.17 31.14
N SER A 214 -3.15 -0.07 32.13
CA SER A 214 -2.58 -1.17 32.93
C SER A 214 -3.63 -2.16 33.53
N LYS A 215 -4.88 -2.16 33.03
CA LYS A 215 -5.94 -3.05 33.50
C LYS A 215 -5.86 -4.47 32.94
N TYR A 216 -5.07 -4.70 31.90
CA TYR A 216 -4.71 -6.06 31.52
C TYR A 216 -3.34 -6.42 32.09
N LYS A 217 -3.24 -6.46 33.43
CA LYS A 217 -2.21 -7.29 34.04
C LYS A 217 -2.40 -8.69 33.51
N THR A 218 -1.54 -9.08 32.57
CA THR A 218 -1.42 -10.47 32.14
C THR A 218 -1.16 -11.30 33.38
N GLN A 219 -2.18 -12.02 33.83
CA GLN A 219 -2.09 -12.94 34.97
C GLN A 219 -1.36 -14.25 34.58
N SER A 220 -0.65 -14.28 33.45
CA SER A 220 0.22 -15.38 33.11
C SER A 220 1.68 -14.88 33.15
N SER A 221 2.36 -15.25 34.20
CA SER A 221 3.81 -15.16 34.35
C SER A 221 4.57 -16.10 33.38
N GLU A 222 3.91 -16.51 32.30
CA GLU A 222 4.49 -17.38 31.30
C GLU A 222 5.30 -16.57 30.31
N GLN A 223 6.60 -16.80 30.32
CA GLN A 223 7.52 -16.24 29.32
C GLN A 223 7.07 -16.65 27.91
N PRO A 224 7.25 -15.77 26.93
CA PRO A 224 6.89 -16.04 25.53
C PRO A 224 7.57 -17.31 25.05
N ILE A 225 6.85 -18.14 24.33
CA ILE A 225 7.36 -19.37 23.74
C ILE A 225 7.76 -19.10 22.30
N TYR A 226 8.99 -19.51 21.94
CA TYR A 226 9.40 -19.58 20.55
C TYR A 226 8.78 -20.83 19.93
N LEU A 227 7.77 -20.65 19.08
CA LEU A 227 7.03 -21.76 18.48
C LEU A 227 7.49 -21.99 17.04
N VAL A 228 7.85 -23.22 16.72
CA VAL A 228 8.06 -23.71 15.36
C VAL A 228 6.86 -24.57 14.97
N ILE A 229 6.17 -24.19 13.91
CA ILE A 229 5.08 -24.97 13.30
C ILE A 229 5.65 -25.60 12.03
N THR A 230 5.59 -26.92 11.92
CA THR A 230 6.17 -27.65 10.79
C THR A 230 5.38 -28.93 10.50
N SER A 231 5.68 -29.61 9.38
CA SER A 231 5.16 -30.96 9.13
C SER A 231 5.89 -31.99 9.99
N GLU A 232 5.29 -33.16 10.22
CA GLU A 232 5.91 -34.23 10.99
C GLU A 232 7.25 -34.70 10.35
N GLU A 233 7.32 -34.69 9.00
CA GLU A 233 8.52 -35.06 8.26
C GLU A 233 9.74 -34.15 8.55
N LEU A 234 9.50 -32.85 8.73
CA LEU A 234 10.55 -31.86 8.95
C LEU A 234 10.86 -31.58 10.42
N LYS A 235 10.10 -32.16 11.36
CA LYS A 235 10.22 -31.94 12.79
C LYS A 235 11.64 -32.11 13.30
N ASN A 236 12.29 -33.19 12.91
CA ASN A 236 13.64 -33.50 13.35
C ASN A 236 14.70 -32.49 12.85
N SER A 237 14.46 -31.88 11.72
CA SER A 237 15.35 -30.83 11.16
C SER A 237 15.37 -29.56 11.99
N PHE A 238 14.33 -29.30 12.77
CA PHE A 238 14.22 -28.11 13.62
C PHE A 238 14.67 -28.35 15.08
N VAL A 239 14.99 -29.58 15.47
CA VAL A 239 15.48 -29.88 16.84
C VAL A 239 16.71 -29.06 17.22
N PRO A 240 17.76 -28.93 16.37
CA PRO A 240 18.94 -28.13 16.72
C PRO A 240 18.59 -26.63 16.93
N LEU A 241 17.62 -26.09 16.20
CA LEU A 241 17.15 -24.72 16.38
C LEU A 241 16.46 -24.55 17.74
N ILE A 242 15.63 -25.50 18.13
CA ILE A 242 14.93 -25.47 19.43
C ILE A 242 15.95 -25.55 20.58
N GLU A 243 16.92 -26.45 20.49
CA GLU A 243 17.99 -26.57 21.49
C GLU A 243 18.78 -25.27 21.62
N TRP A 244 19.18 -24.69 20.50
CA TRP A 244 19.91 -23.41 20.48
C TRP A 244 19.08 -22.26 21.09
N LYS A 245 17.77 -22.17 20.78
CA LYS A 245 16.87 -21.15 21.36
C LYS A 245 16.73 -21.37 22.88
N THR A 246 16.61 -22.62 23.31
CA THR A 246 16.49 -22.98 24.74
C THR A 246 17.77 -22.62 25.49
N GLN A 247 18.96 -22.91 24.91
CA GLN A 247 20.25 -22.51 25.49
C GLN A 247 20.37 -20.98 25.65
N LYS A 248 19.71 -20.20 24.77
CA LYS A 248 19.64 -18.74 24.88
C LYS A 248 18.59 -18.23 25.88
N GLY A 249 17.99 -19.12 26.68
CA GLY A 249 16.99 -18.74 27.68
C GLY A 249 15.59 -18.54 27.13
N LEU A 250 15.31 -18.86 25.85
CA LEU A 250 14.00 -18.82 25.28
C LEU A 250 13.29 -20.16 25.43
N ARG A 251 12.09 -20.18 25.97
CA ARG A 251 11.24 -21.38 25.94
C ARG A 251 10.86 -21.67 24.49
N ALA A 252 11.32 -22.79 23.93
CA ALA A 252 11.07 -23.14 22.54
C ALA A 252 10.29 -24.47 22.44
N LYS A 253 9.38 -24.56 21.45
CA LYS A 253 8.56 -25.76 21.22
C LYS A 253 8.34 -25.98 19.73
N ILE A 254 8.30 -27.24 19.30
CA ILE A 254 7.85 -27.65 17.98
C ILE A 254 6.40 -28.18 18.09
N VAL A 255 5.57 -27.75 17.16
CA VAL A 255 4.21 -28.25 16.98
C VAL A 255 4.05 -28.62 15.51
N THR A 256 3.49 -29.77 15.23
CA THR A 256 3.25 -30.20 13.84
C THR A 256 1.87 -29.77 13.37
N THR A 257 1.72 -29.58 12.05
CA THR A 257 0.44 -29.20 11.45
C THR A 257 -0.67 -30.19 11.75
N ASP A 258 -0.32 -31.47 11.93
CA ASP A 258 -1.27 -32.53 12.24
C ASP A 258 -1.77 -32.49 13.70
N SER A 259 -1.14 -31.68 14.56
CA SER A 259 -1.48 -31.53 15.98
C SER A 259 -2.21 -30.21 16.28
N ILE A 260 -2.53 -29.40 15.27
CA ILE A 260 -3.26 -28.15 15.35
C ILE A 260 -4.70 -28.35 14.88
#